data_775367317907b57f2789491fff8b00d6
#
_entry.id   775367317907b57f2789491fff8b00d6
#
_cell.length_a   1.000
_cell.length_b   1.000
_cell.length_c   1.000
_cell.angle_alpha   90.00
_cell.angle_beta   90.00
_cell.angle_gamma   90.00
#
_symmetry.space_group_name_H-M   'P 1'
#
loop_
_entity.id
_entity.type
_entity.pdbx_description
1 polymer ?
#
loop_
_entity_poly.entity_id
_entity_poly.type
_entity_poly.pdbx_seq_one_letter_code
_entity_poly.pdbx_strand_id
1 'polypeptide(L)'
;MEFALLAPVFILLLLGMVAYGIYFGASHSVQQIAADAARTAIAGLNEDERQALVTSFVTTNAAGYPFVDSDKLTYQAKDSTADGNQFVVSIQYDARNLPVWNLFPALPMPGTTISRQSTIRVGGI
;
A
#
# COMPACT_ATOMS: atom_id res chain seq x y z
N MET A 1 -26.68 0.13 -35.02
CA MET A 1 -25.66 -0.90 -35.14
C MET A 1 -24.30 -0.50 -34.57
N GLU A 2 -23.84 0.68 -34.93
CA GLU A 2 -22.58 1.19 -34.39
C GLU A 2 -22.59 1.32 -32.88
N PHE A 3 -23.74 1.70 -32.32
CA PHE A 3 -23.93 1.79 -30.90
C PHE A 3 -23.78 0.45 -30.19
N ALA A 4 -24.25 -0.62 -30.84
CA ALA A 4 -24.18 -1.96 -30.24
C ALA A 4 -22.74 -2.47 -30.13
N LEU A 5 -21.84 -1.97 -30.97
CA LEU A 5 -20.41 -2.33 -30.91
C LEU A 5 -19.63 -1.40 -29.98
N LEU A 6 -20.00 -0.12 -29.94
CA LEU A 6 -19.27 0.87 -29.16
C LEU A 6 -19.62 0.82 -27.68
N ALA A 7 -20.88 0.55 -27.34
CA ALA A 7 -21.32 0.54 -25.95
C ALA A 7 -20.59 -0.50 -25.10
N PRO A 8 -20.44 -1.77 -25.55
CA PRO A 8 -19.67 -2.74 -24.75
C PRO A 8 -18.21 -2.34 -24.58
N VAL A 9 -17.59 -1.79 -25.62
CA VAL A 9 -16.20 -1.33 -25.55
C VAL A 9 -16.07 -0.17 -24.58
N PHE A 10 -16.99 0.77 -24.63
CA PHE A 10 -16.99 1.93 -23.75
C PHE A 10 -17.17 1.50 -22.28
N ILE A 11 -18.11 0.59 -22.03
CA ILE A 11 -18.32 0.05 -20.68
C ILE A 11 -17.06 -0.66 -20.18
N LEU A 12 -16.41 -1.44 -21.04
CA LEU A 12 -15.17 -2.12 -20.68
C LEU A 12 -14.08 -1.12 -20.30
N LEU A 13 -13.94 -0.04 -21.06
CA LEU A 13 -12.97 1.00 -20.73
C LEU A 13 -13.28 1.67 -19.40
N LEU A 14 -14.56 1.97 -19.12
CA LEU A 14 -14.96 2.55 -17.85
C LEU A 14 -14.66 1.63 -16.68
N LEU A 15 -15.01 0.35 -16.81
CA LEU A 15 -14.73 -0.63 -15.78
C LEU A 15 -13.23 -0.78 -15.54
N GLY A 16 -12.44 -0.75 -16.60
CA GLY A 16 -11.00 -0.79 -16.50
C GLY A 16 -10.45 0.41 -15.76
N MET A 17 -10.94 1.59 -16.06
CA MET A 17 -10.51 2.81 -15.38
C MET A 17 -10.85 2.76 -13.90
N VAL A 18 -12.05 2.30 -13.56
CA VAL A 18 -12.46 2.16 -12.16
C VAL A 18 -11.59 1.13 -11.45
N ALA A 19 -11.38 -0.04 -12.07
CA ALA A 19 -10.60 -1.12 -11.48
C ALA A 19 -9.17 -0.68 -11.20
N TYR A 20 -8.50 -0.11 -12.20
CA TYR A 20 -7.12 0.36 -12.02
C TYR A 20 -7.05 1.54 -11.07
N GLY A 21 -8.05 2.42 -11.09
CA GLY A 21 -8.12 3.54 -10.17
C GLY A 21 -8.18 3.10 -8.72
N ILE A 22 -9.01 2.10 -8.42
CA ILE A 22 -9.11 1.54 -7.07
C ILE A 22 -7.78 0.89 -6.66
N TYR A 23 -7.18 0.11 -7.57
CA TYR A 23 -5.91 -0.55 -7.30
C TYR A 23 -4.80 0.48 -7.02
N PHE A 24 -4.69 1.50 -7.86
CA PHE A 24 -3.68 2.54 -7.65
C PHE A 24 -3.96 3.36 -6.41
N GLY A 25 -5.24 3.59 -6.08
CA GLY A 25 -5.60 4.24 -4.83
C GLY A 25 -5.15 3.45 -3.62
N ALA A 26 -5.34 2.14 -3.64
CA ALA A 26 -4.86 1.25 -2.58
C ALA A 26 -3.33 1.26 -2.51
N SER A 27 -2.66 1.20 -3.67
CA SER A 27 -1.19 1.25 -3.73
C SER A 27 -0.66 2.55 -3.16
N HIS A 28 -1.30 3.66 -3.49
CA HIS A 28 -0.91 4.97 -2.96
C HIS A 28 -1.08 5.02 -1.45
N SER A 29 -2.20 4.48 -0.94
CA SER A 29 -2.45 4.42 0.51
C SER A 29 -1.39 3.59 1.20
N VAL A 30 -1.03 2.43 0.65
CA VAL A 30 0.02 1.57 1.22
C VAL A 30 1.35 2.32 1.26
N GLN A 31 1.71 3.01 0.17
CA GLN A 31 2.92 3.82 0.13
C GLN A 31 2.89 4.92 1.18
N GLN A 32 1.75 5.56 1.35
CA GLN A 32 1.60 6.62 2.32
C GLN A 32 1.69 6.09 3.75
N ILE A 33 1.10 4.93 4.02
CA ILE A 33 1.24 4.27 5.32
C ILE A 33 2.72 4.00 5.61
N ALA A 34 3.45 3.47 4.64
CA ALA A 34 4.88 3.19 4.81
C ALA A 34 5.67 4.47 5.11
N ALA A 35 5.40 5.53 4.37
CA ALA A 35 6.09 6.81 4.56
C ALA A 35 5.76 7.44 5.90
N ASP A 36 4.49 7.43 6.28
CA ASP A 36 4.05 8.04 7.54
C ASP A 36 4.54 7.24 8.74
N ALA A 37 4.53 5.91 8.63
CA ALA A 37 5.08 5.05 9.67
C ALA A 37 6.58 5.28 9.85
N ALA A 38 7.30 5.43 8.75
CA ALA A 38 8.73 5.72 8.80
C ALA A 38 9.01 7.06 9.48
N ARG A 39 8.22 8.08 9.16
CA ARG A 39 8.35 9.38 9.82
C ARG A 39 8.09 9.29 11.31
N THR A 40 7.08 8.53 11.70
CA THR A 40 6.76 8.31 13.11
C THR A 40 7.93 7.64 13.82
N ALA A 41 8.61 6.72 13.15
CA ALA A 41 9.75 6.01 13.72
C ALA A 41 10.96 6.90 13.99
N ILE A 42 11.04 8.08 13.38
CA ILE A 42 12.17 8.99 13.58
C ILE A 42 12.36 9.35 15.06
N ALA A 43 11.27 9.39 15.82
CA ALA A 43 11.33 9.73 17.25
C ALA A 43 11.96 8.63 18.09
N GLY A 44 12.14 7.41 17.57
CA GLY A 44 12.71 6.32 18.32
C GLY A 44 14.23 6.42 18.45
N LEU A 45 14.75 6.06 19.60
CA LEU A 45 16.19 6.14 19.87
C LEU A 45 16.94 4.88 19.45
N ASN A 46 16.25 3.75 19.36
CA ASN A 46 16.85 2.48 18.95
C ASN A 46 15.84 1.70 18.09
N GLU A 47 16.28 0.55 17.58
CA GLU A 47 15.43 -0.26 16.70
C GLU A 47 14.14 -0.70 17.39
N ASP A 48 14.24 -1.11 18.65
CA ASP A 48 13.06 -1.59 19.37
C ASP A 48 12.03 -0.49 19.55
N GLU A 49 12.47 0.72 19.88
CA GLU A 49 11.56 1.86 20.00
C GLU A 49 10.96 2.23 18.67
N ARG A 50 11.75 2.22 17.59
CA ARG A 50 11.24 2.52 16.26
C ARG A 50 10.22 1.49 15.82
N GLN A 51 10.46 0.21 16.09
CA GLN A 51 9.49 -0.84 15.77
C GLN A 51 8.19 -0.64 16.55
N ALA A 52 8.30 -0.29 17.83
CA ALA A 52 7.11 -0.02 18.65
C ALA A 52 6.30 1.15 18.10
N LEU A 53 6.97 2.21 17.67
CA LEU A 53 6.30 3.37 17.09
C LEU A 53 5.60 3.02 15.77
N VAL A 54 6.23 2.22 14.92
CA VAL A 54 5.61 1.76 13.67
C VAL A 54 4.39 0.91 13.97
N THR A 55 4.49 -0.03 14.91
CA THR A 55 3.38 -0.88 15.30
C THR A 55 2.20 -0.05 15.80
N SER A 56 2.48 0.90 16.69
CA SER A 56 1.45 1.78 17.22
C SER A 56 0.78 2.60 16.11
N PHE A 57 1.59 3.15 15.22
CA PHE A 57 1.04 3.95 14.10
C PHE A 57 0.15 3.12 13.20
N VAL A 58 0.63 1.95 12.77
CA VAL A 58 -0.11 1.11 11.82
C VAL A 58 -1.41 0.62 12.46
N THR A 59 -1.36 0.14 13.70
CA THR A 59 -2.56 -0.39 14.34
C THR A 59 -3.60 0.70 14.63
N THR A 60 -3.16 1.93 14.84
CA THR A 60 -4.06 3.02 15.17
C THR A 60 -4.62 3.72 13.92
N ASN A 61 -3.83 3.85 12.87
CA ASN A 61 -4.13 4.74 11.76
C ASN A 61 -4.42 4.06 10.43
N ALA A 62 -4.03 2.80 10.25
CA ALA A 62 -4.15 2.15 8.93
C ALA A 62 -5.58 2.12 8.41
N ALA A 63 -6.56 1.97 9.29
CA ALA A 63 -7.97 1.89 8.89
C ALA A 63 -8.49 3.21 8.30
N GLY A 64 -7.80 4.31 8.54
CA GLY A 64 -8.20 5.62 8.01
C GLY A 64 -7.75 5.88 6.57
N TYR A 65 -6.97 4.99 5.97
CA TYR A 65 -6.48 5.19 4.61
C TYR A 65 -7.47 4.63 3.61
N PRO A 66 -7.69 5.31 2.46
CA PRO A 66 -8.67 4.85 1.46
C PRO A 66 -8.29 3.50 0.87
N PHE A 67 -9.29 2.67 0.64
CA PHE A 67 -9.16 1.37 -0.04
C PHE A 67 -8.28 0.37 0.70
N VAL A 68 -7.97 0.60 1.97
CA VAL A 68 -7.14 -0.30 2.76
C VAL A 68 -7.96 -0.86 3.92
N ASP A 69 -7.98 -2.18 4.00
CA ASP A 69 -8.55 -2.91 5.13
C ASP A 69 -7.39 -3.31 6.04
N SER A 70 -7.37 -2.79 7.26
CA SER A 70 -6.26 -2.99 8.17
C SER A 70 -6.02 -4.48 8.50
N ASP A 71 -7.05 -5.32 8.39
CA ASP A 71 -6.93 -6.75 8.64
C ASP A 71 -6.11 -7.47 7.57
N LYS A 72 -5.94 -6.85 6.41
CA LYS A 72 -5.21 -7.42 5.28
C LYS A 72 -3.81 -6.84 5.15
N LEU A 73 -3.41 -6.02 6.08
CA LEU A 73 -2.14 -5.31 6.05
C LEU A 73 -1.13 -6.00 6.94
N THR A 74 0.06 -6.25 6.41
CA THR A 74 1.21 -6.73 7.18
C THR A 74 2.35 -5.75 7.05
N TYR A 75 3.21 -5.71 8.05
CA TYR A 75 4.31 -4.74 8.05
C TYR A 75 5.53 -5.33 8.73
N GLN A 76 6.69 -4.83 8.33
CA GLN A 76 7.97 -5.09 8.97
C GLN A 76 8.73 -3.79 9.10
N ALA A 77 9.43 -3.64 10.20
CA ALA A 77 10.24 -2.45 10.44
C ALA A 77 11.54 -2.90 11.09
N LYS A 78 12.67 -2.56 10.47
CA LYS A 78 13.98 -2.97 10.99
C LYS A 78 15.07 -2.09 10.41
N ASP A 79 16.23 -2.11 11.08
CA ASP A 79 17.41 -1.46 10.53
C ASP A 79 17.85 -2.18 9.26
N SER A 80 18.39 -1.42 8.33
CA SER A 80 18.90 -1.99 7.08
C SER A 80 20.13 -2.85 7.35
N THR A 81 20.16 -4.04 6.76
CA THR A 81 21.33 -4.91 6.85
C THR A 81 22.47 -4.40 5.97
N ALA A 82 22.16 -3.61 4.96
CA ALA A 82 23.17 -3.05 4.06
C ALA A 82 23.79 -1.78 4.62
N ASP A 83 23.04 -1.01 5.40
CA ASP A 83 23.51 0.24 5.98
C ASP A 83 22.82 0.43 7.33
N GLY A 84 23.60 0.26 8.41
CA GLY A 84 23.09 0.35 9.79
C GLY A 84 22.56 1.73 10.16
N ASN A 85 22.78 2.73 9.32
CA ASN A 85 22.26 4.09 9.55
C ASN A 85 20.87 4.31 8.92
N GLN A 86 20.27 3.26 8.38
CA GLN A 86 18.97 3.35 7.74
C GLN A 86 17.97 2.43 8.45
N PHE A 87 16.75 2.91 8.56
CA PHE A 87 15.64 2.12 9.10
C PHE A 87 14.59 1.99 8.00
N VAL A 88 14.17 0.76 7.73
CA VAL A 88 13.28 0.45 6.61
C VAL A 88 11.95 -0.03 7.15
N VAL A 89 10.87 0.59 6.69
CA VAL A 89 9.49 0.15 6.95
C VAL A 89 8.95 -0.43 5.67
N SER A 90 8.59 -1.70 5.70
CA SER A 90 8.00 -2.41 4.57
C SER A 90 6.55 -2.73 4.90
N ILE A 91 5.65 -2.36 4.01
CA ILE A 91 4.21 -2.62 4.17
C ILE A 91 3.77 -3.52 3.01
N GLN A 92 3.05 -4.56 3.34
CA GLN A 92 2.45 -5.47 2.35
C GLN A 92 0.96 -5.50 2.57
N TYR A 93 0.21 -5.39 1.49
CA TYR A 93 -1.24 -5.41 1.53
C TYR A 93 -1.78 -6.52 0.64
N ASP A 94 -2.66 -7.34 1.19
CA ASP A 94 -3.35 -8.38 0.44
C ASP A 94 -4.54 -7.74 -0.28
N ALA A 95 -4.35 -7.49 -1.57
CA ALA A 95 -5.33 -6.79 -2.38
C ALA A 95 -6.41 -7.72 -2.97
N ARG A 96 -6.39 -9.01 -2.62
CA ARG A 96 -7.35 -9.97 -3.19
C ARG A 96 -8.81 -9.61 -2.89
N ASN A 97 -9.05 -8.86 -1.81
CA ASN A 97 -10.40 -8.46 -1.43
C ASN A 97 -10.87 -7.16 -2.05
N LEU A 98 -10.03 -6.52 -2.85
CA LEU A 98 -10.47 -5.34 -3.58
C LEU A 98 -11.54 -5.72 -4.61
N PRO A 99 -12.55 -4.89 -4.81
CA PRO A 99 -13.63 -5.23 -5.75
C PRO A 99 -13.19 -5.34 -7.20
N VAL A 100 -11.98 -4.87 -7.51
CA VAL A 100 -11.46 -4.85 -8.88
C VAL A 100 -11.41 -6.22 -9.54
N TRP A 101 -11.18 -7.27 -8.75
CA TRP A 101 -11.03 -8.63 -9.29
C TRP A 101 -12.35 -9.18 -9.79
N ASN A 102 -13.47 -8.66 -9.27
CA ASN A 102 -14.81 -9.14 -9.62
C ASN A 102 -15.49 -8.28 -10.67
N LEU A 103 -14.91 -7.12 -11.01
CA LEU A 103 -15.51 -6.22 -11.98
C LEU A 103 -15.45 -6.77 -13.39
N PHE A 104 -14.32 -7.36 -13.75
CA PHE A 104 -14.16 -7.92 -15.08
C PHE A 104 -13.04 -8.95 -15.07
N PRO A 105 -13.37 -10.25 -15.04
CA PRO A 105 -12.35 -11.30 -14.91
C PRO A 105 -11.31 -11.34 -16.03
N ALA A 106 -11.66 -10.82 -17.22
CA ALA A 106 -10.75 -10.84 -18.36
C ALA A 106 -9.77 -9.67 -18.38
N LEU A 107 -9.91 -8.70 -17.48
CA LEU A 107 -8.95 -7.58 -17.42
C LEU A 107 -7.61 -8.06 -16.90
N PRO A 108 -6.50 -7.69 -17.57
CA PRO A 108 -5.17 -7.95 -17.01
C PRO A 108 -4.97 -7.03 -15.82
N MET A 109 -4.76 -7.63 -14.65
CA MET A 109 -4.57 -6.88 -13.41
C MET A 109 -3.18 -7.13 -12.85
N PRO A 110 -2.63 -6.14 -12.12
CA PRO A 110 -1.36 -6.35 -11.42
C PRO A 110 -1.51 -7.43 -10.33
N GLY A 111 -0.41 -7.76 -9.67
CA GLY A 111 -0.42 -8.81 -8.66
C GLY A 111 -1.35 -8.52 -7.50
N THR A 112 -1.72 -9.57 -6.78
CA THR A 112 -2.67 -9.48 -5.66
C THR A 112 -2.06 -8.92 -4.38
N THR A 113 -0.74 -8.83 -4.32
CA THR A 113 -0.05 -8.26 -3.16
C THR A 113 0.56 -6.92 -3.54
N ILE A 114 0.22 -5.88 -2.79
CA ILE A 114 0.83 -4.57 -2.93
C ILE A 114 1.92 -4.47 -1.88
N SER A 115 3.16 -4.24 -2.33
CA SER A 115 4.31 -4.12 -1.44
C SER A 115 4.96 -2.77 -1.66
N ARG A 116 5.15 -2.03 -0.58
CA ARG A 116 5.80 -0.73 -0.61
C ARG A 116 6.70 -0.59 0.60
N GLN A 117 7.76 0.17 0.45
CA GLN A 117 8.66 0.42 1.56
C GLN A 117 9.10 1.87 1.58
N SER A 118 9.45 2.32 2.78
CA SER A 118 10.01 3.63 3.00
C SER A 118 11.24 3.51 3.88
N THR A 119 12.27 4.25 3.57
CA THR A 119 13.54 4.21 4.29
C THR A 119 13.80 5.58 4.89
N ILE A 120 14.17 5.60 6.15
CA ILE A 120 14.62 6.81 6.82
C ILE A 120 16.07 6.64 7.26
N ARG A 121 16.77 7.74 7.35
CA ARG A 121 18.12 7.75 7.85
C ARG A 121 18.10 8.02 9.36
N VAL A 122 18.77 7.18 10.12
CA VAL A 122 18.88 7.33 11.57
C VAL A 122 20.32 7.63 11.93
N GLY A 123 20.49 8.46 12.95
CA GLY A 123 21.81 8.89 13.39
C GLY A 123 22.48 9.86 12.43
N GLY A 124 21.78 10.47 11.67
CA GLY A 124 21.84 11.26 10.60
C GLY A 124 22.93 12.13 10.36
N ILE A 125 23.70 12.43 10.47
CA ILE A 125 24.38 13.57 9.85
C ILE A 125 25.65 13.20 9.21
#